data_bf58a9fb4022697b9dee23e32681c176
#
_entry.id   bf58a9fb4022697b9dee23e32681c176
#
_cell.length_a   1.000
_cell.length_b   1.000
_cell.length_c   1.000
_cell.angle_alpha   90.00
_cell.angle_beta   90.00
_cell.angle_gamma   90.00
#
_symmetry.space_group_name_H-M   'P 1'
#
loop_
_entity.id
_entity.type
_entity.pdbx_description
1 polymer ?
#
loop_
_entity_poly.entity_id
_entity_poly.type
_entity_poly.pdbx_seq_one_letter_code
_entity_poly.pdbx_strand_id
1 'polypeptide(L)'
;MKPMRFPRDKETLPNHFYFTDYERHNAEVAAFQLDRVLGFRRAIPVTGRSLNITKDIYALAEGDLLKTFFISPAGNLCFHGKCSYYCDTSHAICGAPDTLEVSLATFLPSKSLVPRKTWRHPWRRSYHKRRKAAWENDPDYCDIVKEVSPYNRGRRLLDVIDLAILDFLMGNMDRHHYETFKPFGNDTFPIHLDHGRAFGKSAHDEISILAPLYQVCSHKIFYHCVFIFPVSSAV
;
A
#
# COMPACT_ATOMS: atom_id res chain seq x y z
N MET A 1 7.99 6.06 -8.92
CA MET A 1 8.88 4.91 -9.20
C MET A 1 9.27 4.26 -7.88
N LYS A 2 9.13 2.93 -7.77
CA LYS A 2 9.63 2.13 -6.63
C LYS A 2 10.67 1.14 -7.21
N PRO A 3 11.94 1.26 -6.85
CA PRO A 3 13.01 0.41 -7.40
C PRO A 3 13.11 -0.91 -6.65
N MET A 4 13.64 -1.93 -7.33
CA MET A 4 14.01 -3.20 -6.73
C MET A 4 15.15 -3.01 -5.72
N ARG A 5 14.91 -3.38 -4.48
CA ARG A 5 15.92 -3.37 -3.39
C ARG A 5 16.30 -4.78 -2.92
N PHE A 6 15.41 -5.73 -3.15
CA PHE A 6 15.56 -7.12 -2.71
C PHE A 6 15.16 -8.07 -3.86
N PRO A 7 15.67 -9.29 -3.90
CA PRO A 7 15.21 -10.31 -4.84
C PRO A 7 13.69 -10.48 -4.78
N ARG A 8 13.06 -10.84 -5.91
CA ARG A 8 11.59 -10.95 -6.01
C ARG A 8 10.98 -12.02 -5.11
N ASP A 9 11.75 -13.06 -4.82
CA ASP A 9 11.41 -14.21 -3.97
C ASP A 9 11.75 -14.01 -2.49
N LYS A 10 12.23 -12.81 -2.13
CA LYS A 10 12.58 -12.50 -0.74
C LYS A 10 11.33 -12.45 0.13
N GLU A 11 11.10 -13.48 0.92
CA GLU A 11 10.02 -13.52 1.89
C GLU A 11 10.32 -12.75 3.18
N THR A 12 9.26 -12.34 3.86
CA THR A 12 9.31 -11.76 5.20
C THR A 12 9.78 -12.83 6.20
N LEU A 13 10.73 -12.50 7.07
CA LEU A 13 11.19 -13.39 8.11
C LEU A 13 10.05 -13.74 9.09
N PRO A 14 10.01 -14.96 9.68
CA PRO A 14 8.88 -15.42 10.50
C PRO A 14 8.50 -14.48 11.64
N ASN A 15 9.50 -13.89 12.32
CA ASN A 15 9.30 -12.99 13.45
C ASN A 15 9.54 -11.51 13.12
N HIS A 16 9.45 -11.17 11.84
CA HIS A 16 9.71 -9.80 11.41
C HIS A 16 8.54 -8.89 11.76
N PHE A 17 8.85 -7.75 12.38
CA PHE A 17 7.84 -6.76 12.70
C PHE A 17 7.35 -6.05 11.43
N TYR A 18 6.05 -6.01 11.18
CA TYR A 18 5.45 -5.51 9.93
C TYR A 18 5.96 -4.12 9.49
N PHE A 19 6.27 -3.24 10.45
CA PHE A 19 6.77 -1.89 10.16
C PHE A 19 8.17 -1.88 9.54
N THR A 20 8.97 -2.90 9.80
CA THR A 20 10.33 -3.05 9.27
C THR A 20 10.43 -4.08 8.15
N ASP A 21 9.28 -4.55 7.64
CA ASP A 21 9.25 -5.49 6.53
C ASP A 21 9.79 -4.88 5.23
N TYR A 22 10.20 -5.77 4.32
CA TYR A 22 10.73 -5.36 3.03
C TYR A 22 9.68 -4.67 2.17
N GLU A 23 10.04 -3.56 1.56
CA GLU A 23 9.23 -2.96 0.51
C GLU A 23 9.57 -3.59 -0.84
N ARG A 24 8.58 -4.24 -1.44
CA ARG A 24 8.69 -4.96 -2.71
C ARG A 24 8.17 -4.11 -3.85
N HIS A 25 9.03 -3.84 -4.83
CA HIS A 25 8.63 -3.05 -6.01
C HIS A 25 7.54 -3.75 -6.84
N ASN A 26 7.61 -5.09 -6.96
CA ASN A 26 6.66 -5.90 -7.69
C ASN A 26 5.30 -6.05 -6.98
N ALA A 27 5.23 -5.80 -5.67
CA ALA A 27 3.97 -5.83 -4.92
C ALA A 27 2.97 -4.79 -5.42
N GLU A 28 3.44 -3.62 -5.83
CA GLU A 28 2.57 -2.58 -6.42
C GLU A 28 1.94 -3.04 -7.74
N VAL A 29 2.70 -3.75 -8.58
CA VAL A 29 2.19 -4.30 -9.85
C VAL A 29 1.16 -5.39 -9.57
N ALA A 30 1.48 -6.31 -8.66
CA ALA A 30 0.59 -7.41 -8.28
C ALA A 30 -0.71 -6.90 -7.64
N ALA A 31 -0.62 -5.91 -6.74
CA ALA A 31 -1.77 -5.28 -6.10
C ALA A 31 -2.70 -4.61 -7.12
N PHE A 32 -2.16 -3.86 -8.08
CA PHE A 32 -2.97 -3.27 -9.16
C PHE A 32 -3.71 -4.34 -9.98
N GLN A 33 -3.04 -5.45 -10.33
CA GLN A 33 -3.68 -6.52 -11.09
C GLN A 33 -4.76 -7.23 -10.25
N LEU A 34 -4.49 -7.50 -8.98
CA LEU A 34 -5.46 -8.13 -8.06
C LEU A 34 -6.70 -7.24 -7.88
N ASP A 35 -6.51 -5.95 -7.62
CA ASP A 35 -7.58 -4.96 -7.51
C ASP A 35 -8.47 -4.94 -8.77
N ARG A 36 -7.84 -5.03 -9.94
CA ARG A 36 -8.55 -5.08 -11.23
C ARG A 36 -9.34 -6.37 -11.42
N VAL A 37 -8.73 -7.52 -11.11
CA VAL A 37 -9.37 -8.85 -11.27
C VAL A 37 -10.54 -9.01 -10.30
N LEU A 38 -10.41 -8.51 -9.07
CA LEU A 38 -11.48 -8.51 -8.06
C LEU A 38 -12.57 -7.47 -8.32
N GLY A 39 -12.39 -6.61 -9.32
CA GLY A 39 -13.41 -5.62 -9.71
C GLY A 39 -13.47 -4.37 -8.84
N PHE A 40 -12.57 -4.17 -7.89
CA PHE A 40 -12.54 -2.94 -7.08
C PHE A 40 -12.25 -1.71 -7.94
N ARG A 41 -11.25 -1.78 -8.82
CA ARG A 41 -10.84 -0.69 -9.74
C ARG A 41 -10.54 0.62 -9.02
N ARG A 42 -9.90 0.53 -7.86
CA ARG A 42 -9.54 1.66 -6.99
C ARG A 42 -8.04 1.87 -6.87
N ALA A 43 -7.22 0.88 -7.31
CA ALA A 43 -5.76 1.03 -7.40
C ALA A 43 -5.37 1.81 -8.65
N ILE A 44 -4.32 2.63 -8.53
CA ILE A 44 -3.76 3.34 -9.67
C ILE A 44 -3.03 2.36 -10.60
N PRO A 45 -2.99 2.62 -11.92
CA PRO A 45 -2.24 1.78 -12.86
C PRO A 45 -0.76 1.74 -12.52
N VAL A 46 -0.22 0.52 -12.41
CA VAL A 46 1.19 0.26 -12.14
C VAL A 46 1.73 -0.74 -13.14
N THR A 47 2.94 -0.50 -13.63
CA THR A 47 3.64 -1.40 -14.55
C THR A 47 5.08 -1.62 -14.11
N GLY A 48 5.63 -2.81 -14.41
CA GLY A 48 7.05 -3.10 -14.22
C GLY A 48 7.88 -2.63 -15.43
N ARG A 49 9.09 -2.15 -15.17
CA ARG A 49 10.07 -1.79 -16.20
C ARG A 49 11.47 -2.14 -15.74
N SER A 50 12.33 -2.44 -16.72
CA SER A 50 13.78 -2.48 -16.54
C SER A 50 14.34 -1.21 -17.17
N LEU A 51 15.00 -0.40 -16.38
CA LEU A 51 15.56 0.90 -16.77
C LEU A 51 17.09 0.82 -16.78
N ASN A 52 17.73 1.57 -17.67
CA ASN A 52 19.15 1.83 -17.59
C ASN A 52 19.37 3.05 -16.68
N ILE A 53 20.06 2.85 -15.55
CA ILE A 53 20.20 3.90 -14.53
C ILE A 53 20.94 5.13 -15.07
N THR A 54 21.88 4.95 -15.99
CA THR A 54 22.63 6.04 -16.61
C THR A 54 21.79 6.79 -17.64
N LYS A 55 21.15 6.08 -18.56
CA LYS A 55 20.44 6.68 -19.70
C LYS A 55 19.05 7.17 -19.33
N ASP A 56 18.31 6.38 -18.53
CA ASP A 56 16.89 6.64 -18.29
C ASP A 56 16.64 7.41 -16.99
N ILE A 57 17.63 7.47 -16.07
CA ILE A 57 17.46 8.15 -14.79
C ILE A 57 18.50 9.27 -14.64
N TYR A 58 19.80 8.97 -14.68
CA TYR A 58 20.86 9.97 -14.46
C TYR A 58 20.86 11.08 -15.50
N ALA A 59 20.74 10.73 -16.79
CA ALA A 59 20.73 11.69 -17.89
C ALA A 59 19.54 12.66 -17.85
N LEU A 60 18.45 12.27 -17.17
CA LEU A 60 17.24 13.08 -17.03
C LEU A 60 17.09 13.69 -15.63
N ALA A 61 18.03 13.39 -14.72
CA ALA A 61 17.98 13.88 -13.35
C ALA A 61 18.36 15.36 -13.28
N GLU A 62 17.61 16.13 -12.54
CA GLU A 62 17.83 17.56 -12.33
C GLU A 62 17.80 17.92 -10.84
N GLY A 63 18.30 19.11 -10.52
CA GLY A 63 18.18 19.73 -9.20
C GLY A 63 18.75 18.87 -8.06
N ASP A 64 17.94 18.68 -7.03
CA ASP A 64 18.34 17.94 -5.84
C ASP A 64 18.52 16.45 -6.08
N LEU A 65 17.76 15.85 -7.02
CA LEU A 65 17.94 14.44 -7.36
C LEU A 65 19.31 14.15 -7.93
N LEU A 66 19.79 14.99 -8.86
CA LEU A 66 21.10 14.83 -9.49
C LEU A 66 22.24 14.81 -8.47
N LYS A 67 22.14 15.62 -7.41
CA LYS A 67 23.14 15.71 -6.33
C LYS A 67 23.24 14.43 -5.48
N THR A 68 22.30 13.51 -5.60
CA THR A 68 22.27 12.27 -4.82
C THR A 68 22.95 11.11 -5.52
N PHE A 69 23.42 11.30 -6.76
CA PHE A 69 24.13 10.28 -7.51
C PHE A 69 25.60 10.18 -7.09
N PHE A 70 26.10 8.96 -7.06
CA PHE A 70 27.49 8.66 -6.75
C PHE A 70 27.90 7.30 -7.35
N ILE A 71 29.20 7.04 -7.42
CA ILE A 71 29.74 5.74 -7.82
C ILE A 71 30.01 4.92 -6.56
N SER A 72 29.49 3.70 -6.49
CA SER A 72 29.76 2.78 -5.39
C SER A 72 31.20 2.27 -5.42
N PRO A 73 31.72 1.70 -4.32
CA PRO A 73 33.03 1.04 -4.31
C PRO A 73 33.15 -0.11 -5.33
N ALA A 74 32.03 -0.71 -5.75
CA ALA A 74 31.99 -1.75 -6.79
C ALA A 74 31.94 -1.16 -8.22
N GLY A 75 32.01 0.16 -8.38
CA GLY A 75 31.98 0.83 -9.69
C GLY A 75 30.62 1.06 -10.30
N ASN A 76 29.54 0.76 -9.58
CA ASN A 76 28.16 0.95 -10.07
C ASN A 76 27.68 2.39 -9.82
N LEU A 77 26.91 2.93 -10.77
CA LEU A 77 26.19 4.17 -10.55
C LEU A 77 25.03 3.93 -9.57
N CYS A 78 24.96 4.77 -8.54
CA CYS A 78 23.97 4.72 -7.48
C CYS A 78 23.35 6.09 -7.24
N PHE A 79 22.15 6.11 -6.63
CA PHE A 79 21.54 7.32 -6.10
C PHE A 79 20.68 6.98 -4.87
N HIS A 80 20.42 7.95 -4.01
CA HIS A 80 19.57 7.73 -2.83
C HIS A 80 18.28 8.56 -2.83
N GLY A 81 18.16 9.53 -3.73
CA GLY A 81 17.00 10.42 -3.75
C GLY A 81 16.98 11.39 -2.55
N LYS A 82 15.83 12.05 -2.35
CA LYS A 82 15.61 12.96 -1.24
C LYS A 82 14.23 12.69 -0.61
N CYS A 83 14.21 12.26 0.63
CA CYS A 83 12.99 11.95 1.38
C CYS A 83 13.20 12.10 2.89
N SER A 84 12.17 11.83 3.68
CA SER A 84 12.24 11.94 5.15
C SER A 84 12.90 10.74 5.82
N TYR A 85 12.88 9.54 5.17
CA TYR A 85 13.39 8.29 5.71
C TYR A 85 14.11 7.49 4.63
N TYR A 86 15.26 6.89 4.98
CA TYR A 86 16.00 5.95 4.12
C TYR A 86 16.45 6.51 2.76
N CYS A 87 16.70 7.84 2.68
CA CYS A 87 17.31 8.50 1.53
C CYS A 87 18.71 8.97 1.89
N ASP A 88 19.61 8.03 2.07
CA ASP A 88 21.03 8.21 2.36
C ASP A 88 21.88 7.17 1.61
N THR A 89 23.18 7.29 1.66
CA THR A 89 24.12 6.43 0.93
C THR A 89 24.05 4.96 1.36
N SER A 90 23.67 4.67 2.62
CA SER A 90 23.53 3.29 3.12
C SER A 90 22.30 2.59 2.57
N HIS A 91 21.30 3.35 2.10
CA HIS A 91 20.07 2.88 1.49
C HIS A 91 19.99 3.19 -0.01
N ALA A 92 21.16 3.43 -0.64
CA ALA A 92 21.21 3.78 -2.04
C ALA A 92 20.70 2.67 -2.96
N ILE A 93 20.24 3.09 -4.12
CA ILE A 93 19.77 2.24 -5.21
C ILE A 93 20.84 2.25 -6.28
N CYS A 94 21.33 1.07 -6.65
CA CYS A 94 22.43 0.92 -7.60
C CYS A 94 22.00 0.13 -8.83
N GLY A 95 22.56 0.43 -9.97
CA GLY A 95 22.43 -0.40 -11.17
C GLY A 95 23.19 -1.73 -11.01
N ALA A 96 22.77 -2.76 -11.76
CA ALA A 96 23.40 -4.07 -11.78
C ALA A 96 23.78 -4.50 -13.23
N PRO A 97 24.94 -4.09 -13.78
CA PRO A 97 25.71 -2.89 -13.40
C PRO A 97 24.98 -1.57 -13.70
N ASP A 98 24.24 -1.50 -14.82
CA ASP A 98 23.48 -0.32 -15.28
C ASP A 98 21.97 -0.54 -15.30
N THR A 99 21.51 -1.77 -15.10
CA THR A 99 20.10 -2.12 -15.17
C THR A 99 19.46 -2.02 -13.79
N LEU A 100 18.28 -1.42 -13.73
CA LEU A 100 17.46 -1.31 -12.54
C LEU A 100 16.04 -1.74 -12.83
N GLU A 101 15.56 -2.77 -12.13
CA GLU A 101 14.16 -3.16 -12.18
C GLU A 101 13.33 -2.25 -11.27
N VAL A 102 12.20 -1.76 -11.79
CA VAL A 102 11.34 -0.81 -11.07
C VAL A 102 9.86 -1.10 -11.31
N SER A 103 9.01 -0.66 -10.40
CA SER A 103 7.61 -0.41 -10.69
C SER A 103 7.37 1.08 -10.90
N LEU A 104 6.56 1.39 -11.90
CA LEU A 104 6.15 2.73 -12.27
C LEU A 104 4.64 2.85 -12.09
N ALA A 105 4.22 3.69 -11.17
CA ALA A 105 2.84 4.02 -10.94
C ALA A 105 2.48 5.34 -11.64
N THR A 106 1.28 5.42 -12.19
CA THR A 106 0.73 6.67 -12.73
C THR A 106 0.62 7.71 -11.63
N PHE A 107 1.04 8.94 -11.90
CA PHE A 107 0.82 10.03 -10.96
C PHE A 107 -0.67 10.34 -10.82
N LEU A 108 -1.13 10.48 -9.60
CA LEU A 108 -2.42 11.08 -9.33
C LEU A 108 -2.39 12.57 -9.77
N PRO A 109 -3.53 13.12 -10.19
CA PRO A 109 -3.63 14.56 -10.47
C PRO A 109 -3.09 15.38 -9.31
N SER A 110 -2.46 16.52 -9.62
CA SER A 110 -1.95 17.40 -8.56
C SER A 110 -3.06 17.81 -7.59
N LYS A 111 -2.72 18.06 -6.33
CA LYS A 111 -3.72 18.48 -5.32
C LYS A 111 -4.34 19.84 -5.63
N SER A 112 -3.71 20.64 -6.49
CA SER A 112 -4.28 21.90 -7.01
C SER A 112 -5.39 21.68 -8.04
N LEU A 113 -5.29 20.62 -8.85
CA LEU A 113 -6.31 20.25 -9.84
C LEU A 113 -7.43 19.42 -9.22
N VAL A 114 -7.06 18.37 -8.47
CA VAL A 114 -8.02 17.45 -7.84
C VAL A 114 -7.63 17.30 -6.37
N PRO A 115 -8.16 18.13 -5.47
CA PRO A 115 -7.84 18.07 -4.05
C PRO A 115 -8.16 16.70 -3.47
N ARG A 116 -7.20 16.16 -2.68
CA ARG A 116 -7.36 14.91 -1.94
C ARG A 116 -7.39 15.17 -0.44
N LYS A 117 -8.04 14.28 0.29
CA LYS A 117 -8.00 14.22 1.74
C LYS A 117 -7.37 12.90 2.17
N THR A 118 -6.37 13.00 3.00
CA THR A 118 -5.76 11.85 3.67
C THR A 118 -6.51 11.59 4.97
N TRP A 119 -6.85 10.33 5.19
CA TRP A 119 -7.56 9.85 6.36
C TRP A 119 -6.68 8.87 7.12
N ARG A 120 -6.71 8.93 8.43
CA ARG A 120 -6.13 7.91 9.28
C ARG A 120 -7.03 6.68 9.27
N HIS A 121 -6.44 5.49 9.01
CA HIS A 121 -7.20 4.25 9.02
C HIS A 121 -7.66 3.92 10.45
N PRO A 122 -8.96 3.64 10.70
CA PRO A 122 -9.45 3.34 12.05
C PRO A 122 -8.73 2.14 12.68
N TRP A 123 -8.55 1.07 11.93
CA TRP A 123 -7.87 -0.15 12.36
C TRP A 123 -6.38 -0.15 12.05
N ARG A 124 -5.73 1.01 12.05
CA ARG A 124 -4.27 1.06 11.89
C ARG A 124 -3.58 0.35 13.04
N ARG A 125 -2.51 -0.36 12.73
CA ARG A 125 -1.70 -1.04 13.75
C ARG A 125 -0.90 -0.04 14.58
N SER A 126 -0.45 -0.49 15.75
CA SER A 126 0.49 0.25 16.57
C SER A 126 1.89 0.14 15.96
N TYR A 127 2.57 1.28 15.72
CA TYR A 127 3.97 1.31 15.30
C TYR A 127 4.94 1.10 16.47
N HIS A 128 4.46 0.45 17.52
CA HIS A 128 5.23 0.16 18.70
C HIS A 128 5.26 -1.36 18.96
N LYS A 129 6.44 -1.98 18.93
CA LYS A 129 6.62 -3.44 19.01
C LYS A 129 5.95 -4.11 20.23
N ARG A 130 5.84 -3.39 21.35
CA ARG A 130 5.31 -3.92 22.63
C ARG A 130 3.92 -3.37 23.00
N ARG A 131 3.34 -2.50 22.19
CA ARG A 131 2.06 -1.88 22.52
C ARG A 131 1.06 -2.17 21.41
N LYS A 132 -0.04 -2.81 21.75
CA LYS A 132 -1.14 -3.09 20.83
C LYS A 132 -1.93 -1.81 20.52
N ALA A 133 -2.57 -1.78 19.37
CA ALA A 133 -3.55 -0.74 19.04
C ALA A 133 -4.85 -0.96 19.83
N ALA A 134 -5.69 0.08 19.94
CA ALA A 134 -6.95 -0.01 20.68
C ALA A 134 -7.84 -1.15 20.17
N TRP A 135 -8.00 -1.27 18.85
CA TRP A 135 -8.82 -2.29 18.21
C TRP A 135 -8.34 -3.74 18.44
N GLU A 136 -7.07 -3.94 18.79
CA GLU A 136 -6.51 -5.27 19.11
C GLU A 136 -6.85 -5.71 20.56
N ASN A 137 -7.30 -4.78 21.40
CA ASN A 137 -7.68 -5.04 22.80
C ASN A 137 -9.19 -4.97 23.04
N ASP A 138 -9.95 -4.44 22.07
CA ASP A 138 -11.38 -4.18 22.19
C ASP A 138 -12.13 -4.87 21.04
N PRO A 139 -12.87 -5.96 21.29
CA PRO A 139 -13.65 -6.65 20.27
C PRO A 139 -14.79 -5.80 19.70
N ASP A 140 -15.28 -4.83 20.48
CA ASP A 140 -16.40 -3.95 20.11
C ASP A 140 -15.92 -2.59 19.57
N TYR A 141 -14.62 -2.48 19.23
CA TYR A 141 -14.00 -1.25 18.73
C TYR A 141 -14.74 -0.62 17.55
N CYS A 142 -15.43 -1.41 16.74
CA CYS A 142 -16.23 -0.91 15.62
C CYS A 142 -17.35 0.03 16.08
N ASP A 143 -17.90 -0.15 17.26
CA ASP A 143 -18.97 0.73 17.77
C ASP A 143 -18.45 2.15 17.98
N ILE A 144 -17.23 2.28 18.50
CA ILE A 144 -16.54 3.58 18.60
C ILE A 144 -16.30 4.19 17.20
N VAL A 145 -15.93 3.38 16.22
CA VAL A 145 -15.71 3.87 14.85
C VAL A 145 -17.00 4.37 14.22
N LYS A 146 -18.13 3.68 14.45
CA LYS A 146 -19.45 4.06 13.92
C LYS A 146 -19.99 5.37 14.49
N GLU A 147 -19.48 5.85 15.61
CA GLU A 147 -19.89 7.14 16.17
C GLU A 147 -19.18 8.32 15.48
N VAL A 148 -18.10 8.06 14.75
CA VAL A 148 -17.23 9.11 14.19
C VAL A 148 -17.49 9.31 12.69
N SER A 149 -17.67 10.57 12.28
CA SER A 149 -17.69 10.92 10.84
C SER A 149 -16.31 10.66 10.20
N PRO A 150 -16.27 10.04 9.02
CA PRO A 150 -17.35 9.74 8.06
C PRO A 150 -17.92 8.32 8.16
N TYR A 151 -17.58 7.54 9.19
CA TYR A 151 -17.94 6.12 9.32
C TYR A 151 -19.36 5.89 9.85
N ASN A 152 -19.94 6.92 10.47
CA ASN A 152 -21.28 6.89 11.07
C ASN A 152 -22.43 6.95 10.05
N ARG A 153 -22.13 7.14 8.76
CA ARG A 153 -23.14 7.24 7.69
C ARG A 153 -22.56 6.98 6.31
N GLY A 154 -23.44 6.60 5.38
CA GLY A 154 -23.05 6.34 3.99
C GLY A 154 -22.19 5.09 3.85
N ARG A 155 -21.40 5.03 2.78
CA ARG A 155 -20.66 3.84 2.37
C ARG A 155 -19.23 3.72 2.96
N ARG A 156 -18.72 4.76 3.64
CA ARG A 156 -17.30 4.83 4.02
C ARG A 156 -16.83 3.65 4.87
N LEU A 157 -17.65 3.16 5.77
CA LEU A 157 -17.30 1.99 6.58
C LEU A 157 -17.15 0.73 5.71
N LEU A 158 -18.06 0.52 4.75
CA LEU A 158 -17.97 -0.57 3.78
C LEU A 158 -16.74 -0.45 2.89
N ASP A 159 -16.41 0.76 2.44
CA ASP A 159 -15.19 1.00 1.66
C ASP A 159 -13.91 0.64 2.41
N VAL A 160 -13.88 0.84 3.74
CA VAL A 160 -12.75 0.45 4.59
C VAL A 160 -12.70 -1.08 4.76
N ILE A 161 -13.85 -1.75 4.80
CA ILE A 161 -13.91 -3.23 4.80
C ILE A 161 -13.40 -3.79 3.47
N ASP A 162 -13.83 -3.23 2.32
CA ASP A 162 -13.31 -3.60 1.00
C ASP A 162 -11.78 -3.49 0.95
N LEU A 163 -11.24 -2.38 1.48
CA LEU A 163 -9.79 -2.18 1.56
C LEU A 163 -9.11 -3.23 2.45
N ALA A 164 -9.73 -3.59 3.59
CA ALA A 164 -9.20 -4.63 4.48
C ALA A 164 -9.22 -6.02 3.83
N ILE A 165 -10.24 -6.34 3.03
CA ILE A 165 -10.31 -7.59 2.26
C ILE A 165 -9.18 -7.64 1.24
N LEU A 166 -8.94 -6.56 0.49
CA LEU A 166 -7.83 -6.47 -0.45
C LEU A 166 -6.49 -6.60 0.26
N ASP A 167 -6.29 -5.89 1.37
CA ASP A 167 -5.07 -5.96 2.17
C ASP A 167 -4.85 -7.37 2.75
N PHE A 168 -5.90 -8.10 3.14
CA PHE A 168 -5.81 -9.49 3.59
C PHE A 168 -5.34 -10.43 2.47
N LEU A 169 -5.94 -10.34 1.29
CA LEU A 169 -5.55 -11.16 0.15
C LEU A 169 -4.10 -10.94 -0.31
N MET A 170 -3.55 -9.77 0.01
CA MET A 170 -2.15 -9.43 -0.26
C MET A 170 -1.22 -9.64 0.94
N GLY A 171 -1.76 -9.88 2.15
CA GLY A 171 -1.00 -9.91 3.39
C GLY A 171 -0.39 -8.55 3.78
N ASN A 172 -1.02 -7.44 3.41
CA ASN A 172 -0.52 -6.10 3.73
C ASN A 172 -0.90 -5.68 5.14
N MET A 173 0.03 -5.72 6.06
CA MET A 173 -0.17 -5.32 7.46
C MET A 173 0.06 -3.82 7.72
N ASP A 174 0.49 -3.04 6.73
CA ASP A 174 0.94 -1.66 6.95
C ASP A 174 -0.09 -0.60 6.51
N ARG A 175 -1.37 -0.96 6.44
CA ARG A 175 -2.43 0.00 6.13
C ARG A 175 -2.66 0.97 7.27
N HIS A 176 -2.08 2.16 7.18
CA HIS A 176 -2.16 3.17 8.24
C HIS A 176 -2.96 4.42 7.84
N HIS A 177 -3.01 4.73 6.54
CA HIS A 177 -3.77 5.82 5.95
C HIS A 177 -4.41 5.38 4.62
N TYR A 178 -5.40 6.15 4.18
CA TYR A 178 -5.94 6.09 2.83
C TYR A 178 -6.28 7.51 2.34
N GLU A 179 -6.40 7.71 1.04
CA GLU A 179 -6.77 8.99 0.44
C GLU A 179 -8.10 8.89 -0.29
N THR A 180 -8.80 10.02 -0.37
CA THR A 180 -10.04 10.18 -1.14
C THR A 180 -10.01 11.48 -1.92
N PHE A 181 -10.68 11.53 -3.06
CA PHE A 181 -10.85 12.76 -3.85
C PHE A 181 -11.97 13.62 -3.26
N LYS A 182 -11.66 14.87 -2.87
CA LYS A 182 -12.64 15.81 -2.30
C LYS A 182 -13.79 16.19 -3.26
N PRO A 183 -13.57 16.38 -4.58
CA PRO A 183 -14.62 16.80 -5.50
C PRO A 183 -15.81 15.84 -5.58
N PHE A 184 -15.62 14.56 -5.26
CA PHE A 184 -16.70 13.57 -5.27
C PHE A 184 -17.51 13.50 -3.96
N GLY A 185 -17.21 14.35 -2.98
CA GLY A 185 -17.98 14.47 -1.74
C GLY A 185 -18.14 13.12 -1.02
N ASN A 186 -19.39 12.74 -0.74
CA ASN A 186 -19.73 11.49 -0.06
C ASN A 186 -19.64 10.25 -0.96
N ASP A 187 -19.65 10.43 -2.29
CA ASP A 187 -19.56 9.34 -3.27
C ASP A 187 -18.11 8.92 -3.55
N THR A 188 -17.14 9.63 -2.96
CA THR A 188 -15.73 9.27 -3.07
C THR A 188 -15.42 7.96 -2.35
N PHE A 189 -14.55 7.16 -2.92
CA PHE A 189 -14.04 5.92 -2.34
C PHE A 189 -12.56 6.08 -1.90
N PRO A 190 -12.03 5.23 -1.01
CA PRO A 190 -10.61 5.11 -0.75
C PRO A 190 -9.84 4.72 -2.00
N ILE A 191 -8.81 5.47 -2.33
CA ILE A 191 -7.87 5.09 -3.39
C ILE A 191 -6.93 4.03 -2.79
N HIS A 192 -6.77 2.90 -3.48
CA HIS A 192 -5.88 1.83 -3.07
C HIS A 192 -4.44 2.19 -3.45
N LEU A 193 -3.64 2.53 -2.46
CA LEU A 193 -2.26 3.04 -2.60
C LEU A 193 -1.34 2.34 -1.60
N ASP A 194 -0.04 2.35 -1.92
CA ASP A 194 1.04 1.91 -1.03
C ASP A 194 0.91 0.45 -0.57
N HIS A 195 1.20 -0.45 -1.51
CA HIS A 195 1.12 -1.90 -1.33
C HIS A 195 2.51 -2.55 -1.21
N GLY A 196 3.57 -1.77 -1.06
CA GLY A 196 4.95 -2.26 -1.11
C GLY A 196 5.30 -3.33 -0.09
N ARG A 197 4.57 -3.41 1.03
CA ARG A 197 4.74 -4.43 2.07
C ARG A 197 3.82 -5.65 1.92
N ALA A 198 3.04 -5.69 0.85
CA ALA A 198 2.23 -6.84 0.50
C ALA A 198 3.04 -8.01 -0.06
N PHE A 199 2.42 -9.20 -0.14
CA PHE A 199 2.99 -10.42 -0.72
C PHE A 199 4.30 -10.87 -0.07
N GLY A 200 4.42 -10.64 1.25
CA GLY A 200 5.64 -10.96 1.99
C GLY A 200 5.75 -12.40 2.49
N LYS A 201 4.64 -13.10 2.63
CA LYS A 201 4.58 -14.49 3.11
C LYS A 201 3.61 -15.29 2.25
N SER A 202 4.11 -16.29 1.55
CA SER A 202 3.31 -17.10 0.61
C SER A 202 2.38 -18.11 1.29
N ALA A 203 2.74 -18.56 2.50
CA ALA A 203 2.06 -19.65 3.22
C ALA A 203 1.48 -19.20 4.57
N HIS A 204 1.10 -17.91 4.71
CA HIS A 204 0.57 -17.39 5.96
C HIS A 204 -0.54 -16.38 5.75
N ASP A 205 -1.71 -16.68 6.30
CA ASP A 205 -2.86 -15.79 6.32
C ASP A 205 -2.91 -14.99 7.62
N GLU A 206 -2.71 -13.69 7.53
CA GLU A 206 -2.80 -12.79 8.69
C GLU A 206 -4.25 -12.36 8.93
N ILE A 207 -4.99 -13.21 9.61
CA ILE A 207 -6.44 -13.03 9.87
C ILE A 207 -6.75 -11.70 10.56
N SER A 208 -5.83 -11.16 11.36
CA SER A 208 -6.05 -9.88 12.05
C SER A 208 -6.22 -8.67 11.10
N ILE A 209 -5.84 -8.80 9.82
CA ILE A 209 -6.13 -7.77 8.81
C ILE A 209 -7.64 -7.61 8.58
N LEU A 210 -8.41 -8.70 8.76
CA LEU A 210 -9.87 -8.69 8.62
C LEU A 210 -10.61 -8.19 9.87
N ALA A 211 -9.92 -7.63 10.87
CA ALA A 211 -10.57 -7.07 12.06
C ALA A 211 -11.74 -6.12 11.73
N PRO A 212 -11.66 -5.21 10.72
CA PRO A 212 -12.81 -4.40 10.33
C PRO A 212 -14.04 -5.23 9.99
N LEU A 213 -13.87 -6.33 9.26
CA LEU A 213 -14.97 -7.21 8.85
C LEU A 213 -15.58 -7.94 10.05
N TYR A 214 -14.75 -8.55 10.90
CA TYR A 214 -15.24 -9.29 12.06
C TYR A 214 -15.94 -8.42 13.08
N GLN A 215 -15.38 -7.27 13.42
CA GLN A 215 -15.93 -6.36 14.40
C GLN A 215 -17.20 -5.65 13.89
N VAL A 216 -17.35 -5.42 12.58
CA VAL A 216 -18.58 -4.87 12.01
C VAL A 216 -19.68 -5.92 11.90
N CYS A 217 -19.35 -7.16 11.54
CA CYS A 217 -20.30 -8.23 11.29
C CYS A 217 -20.85 -8.86 12.59
N SER A 218 -20.22 -8.65 13.75
CA SER A 218 -20.71 -9.18 15.03
C SER A 218 -22.12 -8.67 15.41
N HIS A 219 -22.55 -7.54 14.85
CA HIS A 219 -23.85 -6.92 15.14
C HIS A 219 -24.77 -6.77 13.90
N LYS A 220 -25.38 -7.85 13.42
CA LYS A 220 -26.54 -7.86 12.47
C LYS A 220 -26.29 -7.58 10.98
N ILE A 221 -25.07 -7.38 10.50
CA ILE A 221 -24.79 -7.08 9.08
C ILE A 221 -24.36 -8.33 8.29
N PHE A 222 -24.30 -9.49 8.91
CA PHE A 222 -23.88 -10.75 8.27
C PHE A 222 -24.65 -11.06 6.97
N TYR A 223 -25.93 -10.70 6.89
CA TYR A 223 -26.75 -10.91 5.70
C TYR A 223 -26.43 -9.97 4.53
N HIS A 224 -25.76 -8.82 4.77
CA HIS A 224 -25.39 -7.89 3.70
C HIS A 224 -23.96 -8.09 3.20
N CYS A 225 -23.03 -8.55 4.04
CA CYS A 225 -21.64 -8.78 3.64
C CYS A 225 -21.48 -9.96 2.67
N VAL A 226 -22.35 -10.96 2.72
CA VAL A 226 -22.29 -12.15 1.84
C VAL A 226 -22.76 -11.87 0.42
N PHE A 227 -23.46 -10.76 0.16
CA PHE A 227 -24.06 -10.44 -1.14
C PHE A 227 -23.28 -9.40 -1.97
N ILE A 228 -22.10 -8.96 -1.54
CA ILE A 228 -21.32 -7.94 -2.27
C ILE A 228 -20.46 -8.55 -3.39
N PHE A 229 -20.31 -9.86 -3.45
CA PHE A 229 -19.74 -10.54 -4.60
C PHE A 229 -20.83 -11.23 -5.41
N PRO A 230 -21.41 -10.60 -6.44
CA PRO A 230 -22.10 -11.38 -7.44
C PRO A 230 -21.01 -12.26 -8.10
N VAL A 231 -21.05 -13.55 -7.82
CA VAL A 231 -20.42 -14.53 -8.71
C VAL A 231 -21.11 -14.34 -10.05
N SER A 232 -20.53 -13.51 -10.89
CA SER A 232 -20.89 -13.46 -12.30
C SER A 232 -20.57 -14.82 -12.86
N SER A 233 -21.60 -15.65 -13.00
CA SER A 233 -21.58 -16.82 -13.83
C SER A 233 -21.31 -16.34 -15.26
N ALA A 234 -20.04 -16.29 -15.64
CA ALA A 234 -19.66 -16.17 -17.03
C ALA A 234 -19.69 -17.58 -17.62
N VAL A 235 -20.68 -17.81 -18.46
CA VAL A 235 -20.66 -18.81 -19.53
C VAL A 235 -19.65 -18.34 -20.58
#